data_ab333b13f8145c52ba820dda5e4f621d
#
_entry.id   ab333b13f8145c52ba820dda5e4f621d
#
_cell.length_a   1.000
_cell.length_b   1.000
_cell.length_c   1.000
_cell.angle_alpha   90.00
_cell.angle_beta   90.00
_cell.angle_gamma   90.00
#
_symmetry.space_group_name_H-M   'P 1'
#
loop_
_entity.id
_entity.type
_entity.pdbx_description
1 polymer ?
#
loop_
_entity_poly.entity_id
_entity_poly.type
_entity_poly.pdbx_seq_one_letter_code
_entity_poly.pdbx_strand_id
1 'polypeptide(L)'
;SRDSLQVLRAEMGIQYDHLTKGIMHFYTSQKDFDEALEPARIMQEMGVVREIITPDRVVEIEPALASARNQLAGATFTPADESGDVNLFTTRLAAMAAEKGVKFRYGVRIQKLLVAGGEMQGVELADEHGQYEVAKADAYVLALGSFSAGLARDIGIRLDIYPAKGYSATLPVLDPAKAPQVSLTDDEYKLVYSRFGNRLRVAGTAELNGYGMALNPVRCEALVKRTLALFPGVSDPKQAKFWTGLRPTTPGNVPYIGRSRVGGLFLN
;
A
#
# COMPACT_ATOMS: atom_id res chain seq x y z
N SER A 1 2.99 1.85 15.64
CA SER A 1 2.34 1.61 14.35
C SER A 1 1.43 0.41 14.33
N ARG A 2 1.93 -0.86 14.40
CA ARG A 2 1.07 -2.06 14.45
C ARG A 2 0.14 -2.00 15.67
N ASP A 3 0.70 -1.81 16.83
CA ASP A 3 -0.04 -1.74 18.10
C ASP A 3 -1.08 -0.60 18.07
N SER A 4 -0.71 0.57 17.51
CA SER A 4 -1.65 1.68 17.34
C SER A 4 -2.81 1.33 16.40
N LEU A 5 -2.55 0.56 15.32
CA LEU A 5 -3.60 0.08 14.43
C LEU A 5 -4.51 -0.95 15.10
N GLN A 6 -3.94 -1.84 15.92
CA GLN A 6 -4.71 -2.82 16.68
C GLN A 6 -5.61 -2.15 17.74
N VAL A 7 -5.07 -1.16 18.45
CA VAL A 7 -5.84 -0.33 19.41
C VAL A 7 -6.98 0.39 18.68
N LEU A 8 -6.69 1.10 17.59
CA LEU A 8 -7.69 1.79 16.80
C LEU A 8 -8.79 0.83 16.30
N ARG A 9 -8.40 -0.35 15.80
CA ARG A 9 -9.35 -1.38 15.36
C ARG A 9 -10.25 -1.85 16.49
N ALA A 10 -9.69 -2.09 17.67
CA ALA A 10 -10.44 -2.53 18.84
C ALA A 10 -11.40 -1.44 19.35
N GLU A 11 -10.94 -0.19 19.46
CA GLU A 11 -11.73 0.93 19.95
C GLU A 11 -12.86 1.33 18.99
N MET A 12 -12.60 1.28 17.67
CA MET A 12 -13.53 1.73 16.65
C MET A 12 -14.42 0.60 16.11
N GLY A 13 -14.08 -0.67 16.35
CA GLY A 13 -14.78 -1.81 15.76
C GLY A 13 -14.67 -1.89 14.23
N ILE A 14 -13.69 -1.21 13.64
CA ILE A 14 -13.56 -1.08 12.19
C ILE A 14 -13.19 -2.43 11.53
N GLN A 15 -13.98 -2.86 10.55
CA GLN A 15 -13.76 -4.08 9.77
C GLN A 15 -13.18 -3.73 8.40
N TYR A 16 -12.12 -4.41 7.95
CA TYR A 16 -11.46 -4.12 6.66
C TYR A 16 -10.79 -5.34 6.05
N ASP A 17 -11.45 -6.49 6.15
CA ASP A 17 -10.92 -7.78 5.66
C ASP A 17 -9.50 -8.06 6.16
N HIS A 18 -9.21 -7.68 7.41
CA HIS A 18 -7.88 -7.85 7.99
C HIS A 18 -7.58 -9.32 8.29
N LEU A 19 -6.32 -9.70 8.08
CA LEU A 19 -5.76 -10.99 8.39
C LEU A 19 -4.59 -10.84 9.35
N THR A 20 -4.61 -11.62 10.43
CA THR A 20 -3.57 -11.67 11.47
C THR A 20 -2.79 -12.99 11.40
N LYS A 21 -2.46 -13.41 10.18
CA LYS A 21 -1.79 -14.69 9.90
C LYS A 21 -0.33 -14.55 9.50
N GLY A 22 0.24 -13.37 9.73
CA GLY A 22 1.60 -13.06 9.35
C GLY A 22 1.78 -12.66 7.89
N ILE A 23 3.01 -12.31 7.55
CA ILE A 23 3.47 -12.01 6.18
C ILE A 23 4.69 -12.88 5.89
N MET A 24 4.67 -13.53 4.73
CA MET A 24 5.74 -14.39 4.26
C MET A 24 6.37 -13.83 2.98
N HIS A 25 7.69 -13.71 2.96
CA HIS A 25 8.48 -13.44 1.76
C HIS A 25 9.10 -14.76 1.30
N PHE A 26 8.69 -15.27 0.17
CA PHE A 26 9.26 -16.51 -0.39
C PHE A 26 10.20 -16.19 -1.56
N TYR A 27 11.19 -17.06 -1.72
CA TYR A 27 12.26 -16.95 -2.70
C TYR A 27 12.30 -18.19 -3.56
N THR A 28 12.42 -18.01 -4.88
CA THR A 28 12.61 -19.09 -5.85
C THR A 28 14.06 -19.18 -6.33
N SER A 29 14.85 -18.15 -6.10
CA SER A 29 16.29 -18.10 -6.33
C SER A 29 17.05 -18.34 -5.02
N GLN A 30 18.00 -19.30 -5.01
CA GLN A 30 18.86 -19.54 -3.84
C GLN A 30 19.69 -18.30 -3.51
N LYS A 31 20.20 -17.60 -4.52
CA LYS A 31 20.97 -16.37 -4.34
C LYS A 31 20.16 -15.31 -3.59
N ASP A 32 18.92 -15.04 -4.02
CA ASP A 32 18.08 -14.02 -3.40
C ASP A 32 17.67 -14.41 -1.98
N PHE A 33 17.49 -15.72 -1.73
CA PHE A 33 17.25 -16.23 -0.38
C PHE A 33 18.46 -16.03 0.53
N ASP A 34 19.66 -16.35 0.05
CA ASP A 34 20.91 -16.15 0.82
C ASP A 34 21.13 -14.66 1.14
N GLU A 35 20.87 -13.76 0.19
CA GLU A 35 20.93 -12.31 0.39
C GLU A 35 19.92 -11.78 1.41
N ALA A 36 18.80 -12.48 1.62
CA ALA A 36 17.77 -12.10 2.58
C ALA A 36 18.08 -12.54 4.03
N LEU A 37 19.04 -13.45 4.23
CA LEU A 37 19.34 -14.00 5.57
C LEU A 37 19.91 -12.94 6.51
N GLU A 38 20.85 -12.13 6.04
CA GLU A 38 21.48 -11.11 6.88
C GLU A 38 20.51 -10.00 7.29
N PRO A 39 19.72 -9.39 6.38
CA PRO A 39 18.65 -8.47 6.77
C PRO A 39 17.66 -9.07 7.77
N ALA A 40 17.30 -10.36 7.62
CA ALA A 40 16.41 -11.03 8.54
C ALA A 40 17.01 -11.14 9.97
N ARG A 41 18.31 -11.47 10.08
CA ARG A 41 19.02 -11.51 11.36
C ARG A 41 19.10 -10.14 12.04
N ILE A 42 19.42 -9.10 11.28
CA ILE A 42 19.45 -7.73 11.79
C ILE A 42 18.06 -7.35 12.34
N MET A 43 16.98 -7.71 11.65
CA MET A 43 15.63 -7.47 12.16
C MET A 43 15.35 -8.25 13.46
N GLN A 44 15.83 -9.49 13.57
CA GLN A 44 15.73 -10.30 14.78
C GLN A 44 16.46 -9.65 15.96
N GLU A 45 17.68 -9.14 15.74
CA GLU A 45 18.46 -8.40 16.75
C GLU A 45 17.75 -7.12 17.22
N MET A 46 16.98 -6.49 16.33
CA MET A 46 16.11 -5.34 16.65
C MET A 46 14.77 -5.74 17.32
N GLY A 47 14.58 -7.01 17.66
CA GLY A 47 13.40 -7.52 18.35
C GLY A 47 12.20 -7.83 17.44
N VAL A 48 12.38 -7.87 16.12
CA VAL A 48 11.35 -8.32 15.20
C VAL A 48 11.40 -9.85 15.09
N VAL A 49 10.31 -10.52 15.42
CA VAL A 49 10.20 -11.98 15.22
C VAL A 49 10.04 -12.27 13.73
N ARG A 50 11.16 -12.51 13.05
CA ARG A 50 11.20 -12.88 11.63
C ARG A 50 11.91 -14.22 11.48
N GLU A 51 11.15 -15.25 11.13
CA GLU A 51 11.64 -16.62 11.02
C GLU A 51 12.25 -16.85 9.63
N ILE A 52 13.38 -17.56 9.58
CA ILE A 52 13.95 -18.09 8.34
C ILE A 52 13.47 -19.54 8.23
N ILE A 53 12.75 -19.88 7.17
CA ILE A 53 12.04 -21.15 7.05
C ILE A 53 12.35 -21.89 5.76
N THR A 54 12.30 -23.22 5.83
CA THR A 54 12.52 -24.15 4.72
C THR A 54 11.30 -24.22 3.79
N PRO A 55 11.45 -24.71 2.54
CA PRO A 55 10.32 -24.95 1.64
C PRO A 55 9.22 -25.83 2.21
N ASP A 56 9.56 -26.85 3.02
CA ASP A 56 8.58 -27.70 3.69
C ASP A 56 7.75 -26.91 4.69
N ARG A 57 8.42 -26.09 5.50
CA ARG A 57 7.73 -25.22 6.46
C ARG A 57 6.87 -24.16 5.78
N VAL A 58 7.29 -23.65 4.60
CA VAL A 58 6.45 -22.76 3.77
C VAL A 58 5.12 -23.43 3.44
N VAL A 59 5.14 -24.67 2.96
CA VAL A 59 3.92 -25.39 2.57
C VAL A 59 3.05 -25.76 3.78
N GLU A 60 3.64 -26.04 4.93
CA GLU A 60 2.88 -26.25 6.18
C GLU A 60 2.10 -24.99 6.59
N ILE A 61 2.72 -23.80 6.49
CA ILE A 61 2.08 -22.52 6.84
C ILE A 61 1.10 -22.09 5.76
N GLU A 62 1.47 -22.27 4.47
CA GLU A 62 0.69 -21.87 3.31
C GLU A 62 0.51 -23.04 2.31
N PRO A 63 -0.48 -23.91 2.51
CA PRO A 63 -0.70 -25.07 1.66
C PRO A 63 -0.99 -24.75 0.19
N ALA A 64 -1.47 -23.53 -0.12
CA ALA A 64 -1.70 -23.12 -1.50
C ALA A 64 -0.41 -23.05 -2.34
N LEU A 65 0.77 -22.99 -1.71
CA LEU A 65 2.08 -23.04 -2.37
C LEU A 65 2.60 -24.48 -2.60
N ALA A 66 1.85 -25.51 -2.25
CA ALA A 66 2.30 -26.92 -2.39
C ALA A 66 2.71 -27.27 -3.84
N SER A 67 1.99 -26.76 -4.84
CA SER A 67 2.32 -26.97 -6.27
C SER A 67 3.65 -26.31 -6.68
N ALA A 68 4.07 -25.27 -5.98
CA ALA A 68 5.30 -24.55 -6.25
C ALA A 68 6.48 -24.98 -5.35
N ARG A 69 6.27 -25.92 -4.42
CA ARG A 69 7.26 -26.31 -3.39
C ARG A 69 8.66 -26.58 -3.94
N ASN A 70 8.75 -27.31 -5.05
CA ASN A 70 10.04 -27.67 -5.66
C ASN A 70 10.76 -26.50 -6.34
N GLN A 71 10.09 -25.35 -6.49
CA GLN A 71 10.66 -24.11 -7.00
C GLN A 71 11.15 -23.19 -5.88
N LEU A 72 10.78 -23.48 -4.61
CA LEU A 72 11.14 -22.64 -3.48
C LEU A 72 12.55 -22.94 -2.98
N ALA A 73 13.36 -21.89 -2.80
CA ALA A 73 14.63 -21.95 -2.09
C ALA A 73 14.44 -21.83 -0.57
N GLY A 74 13.47 -21.05 -0.14
CA GLY A 74 13.11 -20.80 1.25
C GLY A 74 12.22 -19.59 1.39
N ALA A 75 11.98 -19.18 2.64
CA ALA A 75 11.22 -17.97 2.92
C ALA A 75 11.65 -17.31 4.24
N THR A 76 11.25 -16.04 4.40
CA THR A 76 11.24 -15.38 5.71
C THR A 76 9.79 -15.11 6.10
N PHE A 77 9.45 -15.40 7.35
CA PHE A 77 8.08 -15.30 7.86
C PHE A 77 8.02 -14.43 9.11
N THR A 78 7.12 -13.47 9.13
CA THR A 78 6.84 -12.61 10.28
C THR A 78 5.43 -12.88 10.78
N PRO A 79 5.25 -13.77 11.78
CA PRO A 79 3.92 -14.24 12.22
C PRO A 79 3.06 -13.15 12.84
N ALA A 80 3.69 -12.13 13.42
CA ALA A 80 2.98 -11.02 14.08
C ALA A 80 2.51 -9.91 13.12
N ASP A 81 2.88 -9.98 11.84
CA ASP A 81 2.44 -9.00 10.84
C ASP A 81 1.00 -9.24 10.40
N GLU A 82 0.35 -8.17 10.00
CA GLU A 82 -1.05 -8.16 9.59
C GLU A 82 -1.22 -7.57 8.20
N SER A 83 -2.27 -7.98 7.51
CA SER A 83 -2.69 -7.38 6.24
C SER A 83 -4.17 -7.02 6.26
N GLY A 84 -4.61 -6.18 5.33
CA GLY A 84 -6.01 -5.79 5.22
C GLY A 84 -6.28 -4.92 4.00
N ASP A 85 -7.55 -4.74 3.68
CA ASP A 85 -8.01 -3.89 2.59
C ASP A 85 -7.95 -2.41 3.01
N VAL A 86 -6.89 -1.72 2.55
CA VAL A 86 -6.66 -0.31 2.90
C VAL A 86 -7.73 0.62 2.33
N ASN A 87 -8.36 0.29 1.19
CA ASN A 87 -9.45 1.08 0.64
C ASN A 87 -10.68 1.00 1.55
N LEU A 88 -11.03 -0.22 1.96
CA LEU A 88 -12.13 -0.45 2.88
C LEU A 88 -11.86 0.18 4.26
N PHE A 89 -10.63 0.07 4.77
CA PHE A 89 -10.21 0.75 5.99
C PHE A 89 -10.41 2.26 5.90
N THR A 90 -9.87 2.89 4.84
CA THR A 90 -9.89 4.35 4.69
C THR A 90 -11.32 4.87 4.52
N THR A 91 -12.17 4.19 3.72
CA THR A 91 -13.56 4.61 3.52
C THR A 91 -14.40 4.48 4.78
N ARG A 92 -14.23 3.40 5.53
CA ARG A 92 -14.94 3.21 6.81
C ARG A 92 -14.45 4.18 7.89
N LEU A 93 -13.14 4.39 7.99
CA LEU A 93 -12.59 5.37 8.91
C LEU A 93 -13.10 6.79 8.62
N ALA A 94 -13.20 7.15 7.33
CA ALA A 94 -13.76 8.45 6.93
C ALA A 94 -15.23 8.58 7.36
N ALA A 95 -16.06 7.55 7.17
CA ALA A 95 -17.45 7.55 7.63
C ALA A 95 -17.56 7.72 9.16
N MET A 96 -16.77 6.95 9.91
CA MET A 96 -16.75 7.04 11.38
C MET A 96 -16.22 8.40 11.88
N ALA A 97 -15.25 9.00 11.17
CA ALA A 97 -14.78 10.34 11.49
C ALA A 97 -15.85 11.42 11.20
N ALA A 98 -16.62 11.25 10.12
CA ALA A 98 -17.73 12.15 9.82
C ALA A 98 -18.81 12.14 10.92
N GLU A 99 -19.14 10.96 11.48
CA GLU A 99 -20.05 10.83 12.62
C GLU A 99 -19.54 11.56 13.87
N LYS A 100 -18.22 11.73 14.00
CA LYS A 100 -17.56 12.51 15.07
C LYS A 100 -17.39 13.99 14.74
N GLY A 101 -17.98 14.48 13.64
CA GLY A 101 -18.01 15.89 13.26
C GLY A 101 -16.89 16.32 12.29
N VAL A 102 -16.07 15.40 11.79
CA VAL A 102 -15.11 15.72 10.73
C VAL A 102 -15.87 16.01 9.42
N LYS A 103 -15.59 17.16 8.82
CA LYS A 103 -16.22 17.58 7.55
C LYS A 103 -15.35 17.17 6.39
N PHE A 104 -15.88 16.35 5.49
CA PHE A 104 -15.25 15.94 4.25
C PHE A 104 -15.79 16.75 3.08
N ARG A 105 -14.91 17.18 2.18
CA ARG A 105 -15.25 17.88 0.94
C ARG A 105 -14.67 17.11 -0.22
N TYR A 106 -15.53 16.37 -0.90
CA TYR A 106 -15.20 15.60 -2.10
C TYR A 106 -15.55 16.42 -3.35
N GLY A 107 -15.00 16.03 -4.52
CA GLY A 107 -15.26 16.72 -5.78
C GLY A 107 -14.60 18.11 -5.89
N VAL A 108 -13.66 18.42 -4.99
CA VAL A 108 -12.92 19.69 -5.03
C VAL A 108 -11.46 19.46 -5.42
N ARG A 109 -10.90 20.39 -6.17
CA ARG A 109 -9.49 20.42 -6.51
C ARG A 109 -8.78 21.51 -5.69
N ILE A 110 -7.71 21.13 -5.02
CA ILE A 110 -6.82 22.10 -4.38
C ILE A 110 -5.98 22.76 -5.48
N GLN A 111 -6.15 24.07 -5.65
CA GLN A 111 -5.47 24.83 -6.71
C GLN A 111 -4.17 25.42 -6.18
N LYS A 112 -4.22 26.02 -4.98
CA LYS A 112 -3.09 26.79 -4.46
C LYS A 112 -3.09 26.86 -2.95
N LEU A 113 -1.89 26.86 -2.38
CA LEU A 113 -1.66 27.24 -0.98
C LEU A 113 -1.37 28.74 -0.95
N LEU A 114 -2.14 29.50 -0.17
CA LEU A 114 -1.99 30.94 -0.05
C LEU A 114 -1.08 31.26 1.14
N VAL A 115 0.05 31.91 0.87
CA VAL A 115 1.06 32.26 1.88
C VAL A 115 1.37 33.73 1.80
N ALA A 116 1.39 34.43 2.94
CA ALA A 116 1.85 35.79 3.05
C ALA A 116 2.64 35.97 4.36
N GLY A 117 3.75 36.71 4.31
CA GLY A 117 4.61 36.91 5.47
C GLY A 117 5.21 35.64 6.06
N GLY A 118 5.31 34.55 5.28
CA GLY A 118 5.80 33.26 5.76
C GLY A 118 4.75 32.40 6.49
N GLU A 119 3.49 32.84 6.54
CA GLU A 119 2.38 32.18 7.21
C GLU A 119 1.29 31.77 6.23
N MET A 120 0.61 30.65 6.50
CA MET A 120 -0.57 30.21 5.73
C MET A 120 -1.72 31.20 5.92
N GLN A 121 -2.35 31.58 4.81
CA GLN A 121 -3.53 32.46 4.77
C GLN A 121 -4.79 31.71 4.36
N GLY A 122 -4.66 30.56 3.75
CA GLY A 122 -5.77 29.76 3.23
C GLY A 122 -5.36 28.76 2.18
N VAL A 123 -6.33 28.04 1.69
CA VAL A 123 -6.21 27.11 0.57
C VAL A 123 -7.26 27.48 -0.48
N GLU A 124 -6.82 27.76 -1.68
CA GLU A 124 -7.70 28.00 -2.81
C GLU A 124 -8.20 26.66 -3.37
N LEU A 125 -9.49 26.52 -3.45
CA LEU A 125 -10.21 25.34 -3.93
C LEU A 125 -10.99 25.69 -5.20
N ALA A 126 -11.10 24.73 -6.11
CA ALA A 126 -12.07 24.78 -7.21
C ALA A 126 -13.03 23.58 -7.11
N ASP A 127 -14.30 23.80 -7.25
CA ASP A 127 -15.31 22.77 -7.33
C ASP A 127 -15.40 22.13 -8.73
N GLU A 128 -16.31 21.20 -8.93
CA GLU A 128 -16.54 20.51 -10.21
C GLU A 128 -17.10 21.47 -11.31
N HIS A 129 -17.65 22.60 -10.92
CA HIS A 129 -18.16 23.65 -11.82
C HIS A 129 -17.11 24.73 -12.12
N GLY A 130 -15.90 24.60 -11.54
CA GLY A 130 -14.82 25.56 -11.71
C GLY A 130 -15.00 26.85 -10.88
N GLN A 131 -15.88 26.85 -9.88
CA GLN A 131 -16.01 27.96 -8.95
C GLN A 131 -14.90 27.91 -7.90
N TYR A 132 -14.32 29.07 -7.64
CA TYR A 132 -13.21 29.21 -6.70
C TYR A 132 -13.69 29.70 -5.35
N GLU A 133 -13.11 29.15 -4.29
CA GLU A 133 -13.27 29.63 -2.93
C GLU A 133 -11.97 29.52 -2.16
N VAL A 134 -11.84 30.24 -1.06
CA VAL A 134 -10.72 30.15 -0.13
C VAL A 134 -11.18 29.52 1.18
N ALA A 135 -10.68 28.33 1.50
CA ALA A 135 -10.84 27.72 2.78
C ALA A 135 -9.79 28.21 3.78
N LYS A 136 -10.26 28.64 4.96
CA LYS A 136 -9.39 29.11 6.06
C LYS A 136 -9.48 28.18 7.26
N ALA A 137 -8.38 28.01 7.97
CA ALA A 137 -8.25 27.23 9.19
C ALA A 137 -7.11 27.78 10.05
N ASP A 138 -7.02 27.33 11.28
CA ASP A 138 -5.95 27.69 12.22
C ASP A 138 -4.63 26.97 11.90
N ALA A 139 -4.73 25.77 11.29
CA ALA A 139 -3.59 24.99 10.83
C ALA A 139 -3.96 24.16 9.58
N TYR A 140 -2.97 23.82 8.79
CA TYR A 140 -3.11 23.08 7.54
C TYR A 140 -2.18 21.89 7.50
N VAL A 141 -2.66 20.76 6.99
CA VAL A 141 -1.85 19.56 6.78
C VAL A 141 -1.85 19.20 5.30
N LEU A 142 -0.68 19.23 4.68
CA LEU A 142 -0.49 18.79 3.30
C LEU A 142 -0.22 17.27 3.30
N ALA A 143 -1.25 16.49 2.93
CA ALA A 143 -1.23 15.02 2.95
C ALA A 143 -1.70 14.43 1.61
N LEU A 144 -1.28 15.01 0.48
CA LEU A 144 -1.73 14.64 -0.86
C LEU A 144 -0.83 13.61 -1.55
N GLY A 145 0.06 12.95 -0.80
CA GLY A 145 0.97 11.94 -1.34
C GLY A 145 1.79 12.50 -2.52
N SER A 146 1.74 11.84 -3.68
CA SER A 146 2.49 12.24 -4.87
C SER A 146 2.17 13.65 -5.38
N PHE A 147 0.98 14.17 -5.09
CA PHE A 147 0.57 15.52 -5.52
C PHE A 147 1.05 16.64 -4.59
N SER A 148 1.56 16.31 -3.40
CA SER A 148 2.07 17.27 -2.42
C SER A 148 3.25 18.10 -2.98
N ALA A 149 4.14 17.47 -3.75
CA ALA A 149 5.34 18.12 -4.28
C ALA A 149 5.06 19.32 -5.20
N GLY A 150 3.99 19.24 -5.99
CA GLY A 150 3.56 20.34 -6.86
C GLY A 150 3.15 21.57 -6.06
N LEU A 151 2.17 21.40 -5.18
CA LEU A 151 1.65 22.50 -4.35
C LEU A 151 2.72 23.09 -3.41
N ALA A 152 3.58 22.25 -2.84
CA ALA A 152 4.66 22.68 -1.97
C ALA A 152 5.70 23.54 -2.70
N ARG A 153 5.99 23.22 -3.97
CA ARG A 153 6.94 23.95 -4.81
C ARG A 153 6.48 25.39 -5.06
N ASP A 154 5.18 25.62 -5.25
CA ASP A 154 4.62 26.93 -5.54
C ASP A 154 4.82 27.93 -4.37
N ILE A 155 4.96 27.40 -3.15
CA ILE A 155 5.27 28.17 -1.94
C ILE A 155 6.74 28.04 -1.52
N GLY A 156 7.58 27.57 -2.45
CA GLY A 156 9.04 27.45 -2.29
C GLY A 156 9.50 26.26 -1.45
N ILE A 157 8.64 25.32 -1.02
CA ILE A 157 9.03 24.11 -0.31
C ILE A 157 9.36 23.01 -1.34
N ARG A 158 10.57 22.45 -1.26
CA ARG A 158 10.97 21.31 -2.08
C ARG A 158 10.69 20.02 -1.33
N LEU A 159 9.88 19.14 -1.96
CA LEU A 159 9.64 17.78 -1.54
C LEU A 159 10.08 16.84 -2.66
N ASP A 160 11.09 16.01 -2.39
CA ASP A 160 11.59 15.04 -3.36
C ASP A 160 10.70 13.79 -3.35
N ILE A 161 9.50 13.93 -3.90
CA ILE A 161 8.50 12.87 -4.02
C ILE A 161 8.29 12.55 -5.50
N TYR A 162 8.50 11.29 -5.88
CA TYR A 162 8.24 10.81 -7.24
C TYR A 162 6.98 9.93 -7.27
N PRO A 163 6.07 10.12 -8.24
CA PRO A 163 4.87 9.31 -8.41
C PRO A 163 5.21 7.96 -9.07
N ALA A 164 5.67 6.98 -8.28
CA ALA A 164 5.94 5.65 -8.77
C ALA A 164 4.63 4.89 -8.99
N LYS A 165 4.26 4.64 -10.26
CA LYS A 165 3.02 3.97 -10.61
C LYS A 165 3.10 2.48 -10.33
N GLY A 166 2.21 1.98 -9.46
CA GLY A 166 2.02 0.58 -9.16
C GLY A 166 0.76 0.02 -9.81
N TYR A 167 0.74 -1.30 -10.00
CA TYR A 167 -0.37 -2.03 -10.61
C TYR A 167 -0.92 -3.05 -9.63
N SER A 168 -2.20 -3.37 -9.75
CA SER A 168 -2.79 -4.53 -9.10
C SER A 168 -3.86 -5.17 -9.97
N ALA A 169 -4.01 -6.48 -9.80
CA ALA A 169 -5.14 -7.24 -10.29
C ALA A 169 -5.91 -7.83 -9.08
N THR A 170 -7.23 -7.77 -9.13
CA THR A 170 -8.11 -8.39 -8.16
C THR A 170 -8.92 -9.46 -8.87
N LEU A 171 -8.83 -10.69 -8.37
CA LEU A 171 -9.49 -11.87 -8.92
C LEU A 171 -10.47 -12.44 -7.89
N PRO A 172 -11.66 -12.92 -8.30
CA PRO A 172 -12.53 -13.68 -7.41
C PRO A 172 -11.88 -15.03 -7.09
N VAL A 173 -11.96 -15.46 -5.84
CA VAL A 173 -11.50 -16.78 -5.42
C VAL A 173 -12.60 -17.78 -5.75
N LEU A 174 -12.34 -18.70 -6.69
CA LEU A 174 -13.26 -19.76 -7.08
C LEU A 174 -13.13 -21.01 -6.20
N ASP A 175 -11.90 -21.30 -5.78
CA ASP A 175 -11.60 -22.39 -4.86
C ASP A 175 -10.80 -21.85 -3.65
N PRO A 176 -11.46 -21.74 -2.48
CA PRO A 176 -10.80 -21.25 -1.27
C PRO A 176 -9.57 -22.04 -0.81
N ALA A 177 -9.51 -23.33 -1.14
CA ALA A 177 -8.38 -24.19 -0.78
C ALA A 177 -7.12 -23.92 -1.62
N LYS A 178 -7.28 -23.30 -2.79
CA LYS A 178 -6.19 -22.92 -3.70
C LYS A 178 -5.73 -21.47 -3.52
N ALA A 179 -6.43 -20.71 -2.68
CA ALA A 179 -6.09 -19.31 -2.41
C ALA A 179 -5.20 -19.18 -1.18
N PRO A 180 -4.19 -18.31 -1.21
CA PRO A 180 -3.32 -18.12 -0.05
C PRO A 180 -4.11 -17.62 1.15
N GLN A 181 -3.73 -18.11 2.34
CA GLN A 181 -4.27 -17.70 3.64
C GLN A 181 -3.38 -16.69 4.34
N VAL A 182 -2.09 -16.69 4.01
CA VAL A 182 -1.06 -15.76 4.49
C VAL A 182 -0.84 -14.70 3.42
N SER A 183 -0.54 -13.46 3.81
CA SER A 183 -0.06 -12.48 2.84
C SER A 183 1.34 -12.85 2.38
N LEU A 184 1.53 -12.93 1.06
CA LEU A 184 2.76 -13.44 0.45
C LEU A 184 3.45 -12.33 -0.34
N THR A 185 4.77 -12.29 -0.25
CA THR A 185 5.62 -11.51 -1.16
C THR A 185 6.46 -12.49 -1.99
N ASP A 186 6.29 -12.47 -3.30
CA ASP A 186 7.15 -13.11 -4.28
C ASP A 186 8.33 -12.17 -4.54
N ASP A 187 9.46 -12.48 -3.96
CA ASP A 187 10.58 -11.53 -3.95
C ASP A 187 11.32 -11.49 -5.29
N GLU A 188 11.26 -12.55 -6.09
CA GLU A 188 11.82 -12.57 -7.45
C GLU A 188 11.03 -11.67 -8.40
N TYR A 189 9.70 -11.76 -8.38
CA TYR A 189 8.82 -11.01 -9.28
C TYR A 189 8.36 -9.68 -8.68
N LYS A 190 8.70 -9.40 -7.41
CA LYS A 190 8.26 -8.21 -6.64
C LYS A 190 6.74 -8.04 -6.64
N LEU A 191 6.06 -9.15 -6.41
CA LEU A 191 4.60 -9.24 -6.32
C LEU A 191 4.15 -9.54 -4.90
N VAL A 192 3.06 -8.91 -4.49
CA VAL A 192 2.43 -9.13 -3.18
C VAL A 192 1.03 -9.69 -3.39
N TYR A 193 0.74 -10.79 -2.72
CA TYR A 193 -0.56 -11.45 -2.73
C TYR A 193 -1.25 -11.25 -1.39
N SER A 194 -2.48 -10.77 -1.43
CA SER A 194 -3.31 -10.61 -0.23
C SER A 194 -4.72 -11.09 -0.50
N ARG A 195 -5.27 -11.88 0.41
CA ARG A 195 -6.65 -12.35 0.32
C ARG A 195 -7.57 -11.44 1.13
N PHE A 196 -8.64 -10.96 0.50
CA PHE A 196 -9.68 -10.14 1.11
C PHE A 196 -11.03 -10.86 0.97
N GLY A 197 -11.39 -11.66 1.98
CA GLY A 197 -12.57 -12.51 1.93
C GLY A 197 -12.51 -13.52 0.76
N ASN A 198 -13.36 -13.34 -0.23
CA ASN A 198 -13.41 -14.15 -1.45
C ASN A 198 -12.66 -13.54 -2.66
N ARG A 199 -11.82 -12.55 -2.41
CA ARG A 199 -11.00 -11.88 -3.44
C ARG A 199 -9.52 -12.12 -3.17
N LEU A 200 -8.78 -12.44 -4.21
CA LEU A 200 -7.32 -12.45 -4.21
C LEU A 200 -6.82 -11.21 -4.95
N ARG A 201 -6.07 -10.38 -4.26
CA ARG A 201 -5.40 -9.22 -4.86
C ARG A 201 -3.92 -9.53 -5.01
N VAL A 202 -3.42 -9.36 -6.22
CA VAL A 202 -1.99 -9.32 -6.52
C VAL A 202 -1.60 -7.91 -6.90
N ALA A 203 -0.58 -7.38 -6.26
CA ALA A 203 -0.05 -6.04 -6.52
C ALA A 203 1.44 -6.12 -6.76
N GLY A 204 1.95 -5.29 -7.66
CA GLY A 204 3.37 -5.25 -7.92
C GLY A 204 3.71 -4.37 -9.10
N THR A 205 4.92 -4.55 -9.58
CA THR A 205 5.57 -3.74 -10.61
C THR A 205 5.65 -2.25 -10.23
N ALA A 206 6.63 -1.57 -10.74
CA ALA A 206 6.77 -0.13 -10.62
C ALA A 206 7.07 0.45 -12.01
N GLU A 207 6.37 1.52 -12.36
CA GLU A 207 6.57 2.23 -13.61
C GLU A 207 6.87 3.69 -13.32
N LEU A 208 7.98 4.17 -13.86
CA LEU A 208 8.40 5.56 -13.74
C LEU A 208 7.89 6.33 -14.96
N ASN A 209 6.64 6.76 -14.89
CA ASN A 209 5.92 7.44 -15.99
C ASN A 209 5.24 8.75 -15.52
N GLY A 210 5.83 9.44 -14.56
CA GLY A 210 5.25 10.64 -13.98
C GLY A 210 3.83 10.38 -13.47
N TYR A 211 2.91 11.28 -13.77
CA TYR A 211 1.50 11.21 -13.33
C TYR A 211 0.57 10.44 -14.27
N GLY A 212 1.11 9.75 -15.28
CA GLY A 212 0.31 8.95 -16.22
C GLY A 212 -0.41 7.77 -15.56
N MET A 213 -1.75 7.72 -15.67
CA MET A 213 -2.60 6.71 -15.00
C MET A 213 -3.10 5.61 -15.96
N ALA A 214 -2.72 5.63 -17.24
CA ALA A 214 -3.13 4.60 -18.18
C ALA A 214 -2.58 3.22 -17.76
N LEU A 215 -3.41 2.20 -17.83
CA LEU A 215 -3.00 0.81 -17.58
C LEU A 215 -2.15 0.30 -18.74
N ASN A 216 -1.03 -0.35 -18.43
CA ASN A 216 -0.23 -1.07 -19.40
C ASN A 216 -0.68 -2.55 -19.42
N PRO A 217 -1.24 -3.04 -20.55
CA PRO A 217 -1.78 -4.41 -20.64
C PRO A 217 -0.74 -5.49 -20.33
N VAL A 218 0.50 -5.32 -20.79
CA VAL A 218 1.57 -6.30 -20.57
C VAL A 218 1.88 -6.47 -19.07
N ARG A 219 1.90 -5.36 -18.32
CA ARG A 219 2.09 -5.40 -16.87
C ARG A 219 0.90 -6.04 -16.15
N CYS A 220 -0.32 -5.73 -16.60
CA CYS A 220 -1.55 -6.32 -16.08
C CYS A 220 -1.58 -7.84 -16.28
N GLU A 221 -1.28 -8.30 -17.49
CA GLU A 221 -1.24 -9.73 -17.83
C GLU A 221 -0.16 -10.48 -17.04
N ALA A 222 1.01 -9.87 -16.82
CA ALA A 222 2.10 -10.47 -16.05
C ALA A 222 1.67 -10.78 -14.60
N LEU A 223 0.89 -9.89 -13.94
CA LEU A 223 0.35 -10.13 -12.61
C LEU A 223 -0.54 -11.39 -12.58
N VAL A 224 -1.47 -11.51 -13.53
CA VAL A 224 -2.40 -12.63 -13.59
C VAL A 224 -1.66 -13.92 -13.93
N LYS A 225 -0.76 -13.88 -14.92
CA LYS A 225 0.02 -15.05 -15.34
C LYS A 225 0.83 -15.65 -14.19
N ARG A 226 1.55 -14.82 -13.43
CA ARG A 226 2.31 -15.29 -12.26
C ARG A 226 1.41 -15.82 -11.16
N THR A 227 0.28 -15.15 -10.91
CA THR A 227 -0.71 -15.62 -9.91
C THR A 227 -1.22 -17.02 -10.22
N LEU A 228 -1.62 -17.28 -11.47
CA LEU A 228 -2.15 -18.58 -11.86
C LEU A 228 -1.07 -19.68 -11.96
N ALA A 229 0.19 -19.29 -12.18
CA ALA A 229 1.31 -20.24 -12.14
C ALA A 229 1.59 -20.71 -10.71
N LEU A 230 1.47 -19.82 -9.71
CA LEU A 230 1.65 -20.16 -8.28
C LEU A 230 0.43 -20.88 -7.70
N PHE A 231 -0.78 -20.45 -8.07
CA PHE A 231 -2.06 -20.90 -7.53
C PHE A 231 -2.97 -21.45 -8.63
N PRO A 232 -2.65 -22.62 -9.20
CA PRO A 232 -3.43 -23.19 -10.31
C PRO A 232 -4.91 -23.41 -9.94
N GLY A 233 -5.82 -22.83 -10.73
CA GLY A 233 -7.26 -22.98 -10.52
C GLY A 233 -7.85 -22.14 -9.39
N VAL A 234 -7.10 -21.17 -8.83
CA VAL A 234 -7.61 -20.24 -7.82
C VAL A 234 -8.70 -19.32 -8.38
N SER A 235 -8.60 -18.96 -9.65
CA SER A 235 -9.51 -18.00 -10.31
C SER A 235 -9.56 -18.19 -11.83
N ASP A 236 -10.53 -17.52 -12.46
CA ASP A 236 -10.59 -17.33 -13.91
C ASP A 236 -9.91 -16.01 -14.30
N PRO A 237 -8.86 -16.04 -15.14
CA PRO A 237 -8.14 -14.84 -15.58
C PRO A 237 -9.03 -13.79 -16.27
N LYS A 238 -10.12 -14.19 -16.90
CA LYS A 238 -11.07 -13.29 -17.57
C LYS A 238 -11.84 -12.39 -16.58
N GLN A 239 -11.86 -12.76 -15.30
CA GLN A 239 -12.55 -12.01 -14.27
C GLN A 239 -11.61 -11.04 -13.52
N ALA A 240 -10.36 -10.92 -13.93
CA ALA A 240 -9.39 -10.02 -13.31
C ALA A 240 -9.82 -8.56 -13.52
N LYS A 241 -9.87 -7.82 -12.41
CA LYS A 241 -10.09 -6.37 -12.40
C LYS A 241 -8.77 -5.66 -12.09
N PHE A 242 -8.34 -4.79 -13.00
CA PHE A 242 -7.07 -4.08 -12.89
C PHE A 242 -7.26 -2.69 -12.30
N TRP A 243 -6.25 -2.26 -11.55
CA TRP A 243 -6.18 -0.93 -10.97
C TRP A 243 -4.73 -0.46 -10.96
N THR A 244 -4.54 0.86 -11.00
CA THR A 244 -3.24 1.51 -10.87
C THR A 244 -3.32 2.69 -9.93
N GLY A 245 -2.19 3.02 -9.30
CA GLY A 245 -2.07 4.17 -8.40
C GLY A 245 -0.63 4.66 -8.29
N LEU A 246 -0.48 5.89 -7.84
CA LEU A 246 0.81 6.58 -7.72
C LEU A 246 1.31 6.50 -6.28
N ARG A 247 2.36 5.72 -6.05
CA ARG A 247 3.03 5.67 -4.75
C ARG A 247 3.90 6.91 -4.58
N PRO A 248 3.75 7.67 -3.48
CA PRO A 248 4.62 8.80 -3.17
C PRO A 248 5.99 8.28 -2.70
N THR A 249 6.91 8.11 -3.63
CA THR A 249 8.22 7.53 -3.34
C THR A 249 9.24 8.65 -3.08
N THR A 250 9.91 8.59 -1.94
CA THR A 250 11.04 9.46 -1.59
C THR A 250 12.36 8.73 -1.81
N PRO A 251 13.50 9.42 -2.01
CA PRO A 251 14.79 8.78 -2.25
C PRO A 251 15.22 7.78 -1.17
N GLY A 252 14.91 8.07 0.09
CA GLY A 252 15.27 7.22 1.23
C GLY A 252 14.10 6.38 1.78
N ASN A 253 12.95 6.36 1.10
CA ASN A 253 11.70 5.78 1.59
C ASN A 253 11.20 6.34 2.95
N VAL A 254 11.77 7.45 3.41
CA VAL A 254 11.39 8.13 4.65
C VAL A 254 10.29 9.14 4.32
N PRO A 255 9.13 9.10 5.00
CA PRO A 255 8.05 10.05 4.75
C PRO A 255 8.40 11.45 5.29
N TYR A 256 7.83 12.48 4.66
CA TYR A 256 7.88 13.83 5.19
C TYR A 256 6.78 14.01 6.22
N ILE A 257 7.13 14.05 7.51
CA ILE A 257 6.18 14.21 8.61
C ILE A 257 6.68 15.33 9.54
N GLY A 258 5.82 16.32 9.81
CA GLY A 258 6.12 17.37 10.77
C GLY A 258 5.85 18.78 10.28
N ARG A 259 6.41 19.76 10.97
CA ARG A 259 6.26 21.18 10.63
C ARG A 259 7.05 21.54 9.38
N SER A 260 6.44 22.33 8.51
CA SER A 260 7.16 22.96 7.40
C SER A 260 7.83 24.26 7.85
N ARG A 261 8.58 24.90 6.94
CA ARG A 261 9.12 26.25 7.16
C ARG A 261 8.09 27.38 7.00
N VAL A 262 6.88 27.07 6.51
CA VAL A 262 5.75 27.99 6.43
C VAL A 262 4.92 27.82 7.70
N GLY A 263 4.71 28.91 8.43
CA GLY A 263 3.92 28.86 9.66
C GLY A 263 2.49 28.41 9.40
N GLY A 264 1.95 27.61 10.32
CA GLY A 264 0.63 27.01 10.17
C GLY A 264 0.54 25.83 9.19
N LEU A 265 1.63 25.45 8.46
CA LEU A 265 1.62 24.32 7.52
C LEU A 265 2.43 23.13 8.06
N PHE A 266 1.79 21.96 8.06
CA PHE A 266 2.37 20.67 8.42
C PHE A 266 2.35 19.72 7.21
N LEU A 267 3.26 18.77 7.19
CA LEU A 267 3.40 17.72 6.17
C LEU A 267 3.04 16.35 6.77
N ASN A 268 2.39 15.49 5.97
CA ASN A 268 2.14 14.08 6.29
C ASN A 268 2.04 13.23 5.02
#